data_4cde893b1603295b9470e52f9e698c6f
#
_entry.id   4cde893b1603295b9470e52f9e698c6f
#
_cell.length_a   1.000
_cell.length_b   1.000
_cell.length_c   1.000
_cell.angle_alpha   90.00
_cell.angle_beta   90.00
_cell.angle_gamma   90.00
#
_symmetry.space_group_name_H-M   'P 1'
#
loop_
_entity.id
_entity.type
_entity.pdbx_description
1 polymer ?
#
loop_
_entity_poly.entity_id
_entity_poly.type
_entity_poly.pdbx_seq_one_letter_code
_entity_poly.pdbx_strand_id
1 'polypeptide(L)'
;TGRRAPRPRRRNRPGAGVAVVEGAVPETTDLLAQRFDHIFYTGNGQVGRIVMRAAAENLTPVTLELGGKSPVFVDRGTDLGTVAARLAAAKFMNAGQTCVAPDYVLTDPQTARELEKALAEVLRDLYGQDPAESPDYGRIVNERHFDRLSGLLDSGRTVTGGTRDRARRYIAPTVLAEVAPDSPVMGEEIFGPILPLVEVADLDEAIAFIRDRDKPLALYAFTESQTTRDRLTRETSSGGLAFGLPVAHLTVSDLPFGGVGESGMGSYHGRYSLDTFSHRKAVLDKPLG
;
A
#
# COMPACT_ATOMS: atom_id res chain seq x y z
N THR A 1 -16.66 -42.50 11.17
CA THR A 1 -16.18 -42.57 9.78
C THR A 1 -15.66 -41.19 9.38
N GLY A 2 -14.36 -40.96 9.69
CA GLY A 2 -13.69 -39.69 9.38
C GLY A 2 -13.41 -39.58 7.89
N ARG A 3 -14.06 -38.65 7.23
CA ARG A 3 -13.67 -38.20 5.89
C ARG A 3 -12.38 -37.41 6.02
N ARG A 4 -11.26 -37.99 5.57
CA ARG A 4 -10.02 -37.23 5.36
C ARG A 4 -10.32 -36.13 4.34
N ALA A 5 -10.00 -34.88 4.69
CA ALA A 5 -10.01 -33.78 3.74
C ALA A 5 -9.16 -34.14 2.51
N PRO A 6 -9.57 -33.74 1.29
CA PRO A 6 -8.78 -34.00 0.10
C PRO A 6 -7.42 -33.31 0.26
N ARG A 7 -6.35 -34.07 0.09
CA ARG A 7 -4.98 -33.54 0.10
C ARG A 7 -4.87 -32.51 -1.04
N PRO A 8 -4.26 -31.33 -0.79
CA PRO A 8 -4.05 -30.35 -1.84
C PRO A 8 -3.34 -31.00 -3.03
N ARG A 9 -3.84 -30.76 -4.24
CA ARG A 9 -3.26 -31.28 -5.46
C ARG A 9 -1.89 -30.64 -5.66
N ARG A 10 -0.83 -31.37 -5.31
CA ARG A 10 0.55 -30.97 -5.63
C ARG A 10 0.74 -31.07 -7.15
N ARG A 11 0.84 -29.95 -7.83
CA ARG A 11 1.42 -29.91 -9.18
C ARG A 11 2.95 -29.95 -9.06
N ASN A 12 3.48 -31.05 -8.56
CA ASN A 12 4.91 -31.29 -8.57
C ASN A 12 5.35 -31.70 -9.97
N ARG A 13 6.20 -30.92 -10.61
CA ARG A 13 7.07 -31.43 -11.66
C ARG A 13 8.21 -32.17 -10.95
N PRO A 14 8.47 -33.46 -11.23
CA PRO A 14 9.60 -34.19 -10.69
C PRO A 14 10.89 -33.43 -11.04
N GLY A 15 11.70 -33.07 -10.04
CA GLY A 15 12.97 -32.35 -10.22
C GLY A 15 12.87 -30.79 -10.12
N ALA A 16 11.69 -30.19 -9.93
CA ALA A 16 11.57 -28.75 -9.71
C ALA A 16 11.57 -28.43 -8.21
N GLY A 17 12.49 -27.57 -7.77
CA GLY A 17 12.53 -27.05 -6.39
C GLY A 17 11.36 -26.12 -6.02
N VAL A 18 10.29 -26.10 -6.83
CA VAL A 18 9.13 -25.22 -6.64
C VAL A 18 7.84 -26.04 -6.67
N ALA A 19 6.98 -25.81 -5.67
CA ALA A 19 5.64 -26.40 -5.61
C ALA A 19 4.59 -25.29 -5.40
N VAL A 20 3.42 -25.46 -6.00
CA VAL A 20 2.25 -24.60 -5.79
C VAL A 20 1.23 -25.35 -4.95
N VAL A 21 0.73 -24.71 -3.89
CA VAL A 21 -0.37 -25.19 -3.06
C VAL A 21 -1.56 -24.25 -3.29
N GLU A 22 -2.63 -24.79 -3.86
CA GLU A 22 -3.88 -24.06 -4.06
C GLU A 22 -4.81 -24.33 -2.86
N GLY A 23 -5.46 -23.28 -2.36
CA GLY A 23 -6.39 -23.42 -1.24
C GLY A 23 -6.86 -22.08 -0.69
N ALA A 24 -7.62 -22.15 0.38
CA ALA A 24 -8.14 -21.02 1.13
C ALA A 24 -7.57 -21.05 2.55
N VAL A 25 -8.33 -20.59 3.55
CA VAL A 25 -7.88 -20.51 4.94
C VAL A 25 -7.46 -21.86 5.52
N PRO A 26 -8.21 -22.96 5.34
CA PRO A 26 -7.80 -24.26 5.90
C PRO A 26 -6.45 -24.75 5.36
N GLU A 27 -6.26 -24.74 4.05
CA GLU A 27 -5.03 -25.20 3.39
C GLU A 27 -3.84 -24.30 3.73
N THR A 28 -4.07 -22.99 3.85
CA THR A 28 -3.03 -22.05 4.29
C THR A 28 -2.64 -22.30 5.74
N THR A 29 -3.59 -22.61 6.62
CA THR A 29 -3.32 -22.97 8.02
C THR A 29 -2.49 -24.25 8.11
N ASP A 30 -2.84 -25.29 7.33
CA ASP A 30 -2.08 -26.54 7.26
C ASP A 30 -0.66 -26.31 6.71
N LEU A 31 -0.53 -25.38 5.75
CA LEU A 31 0.78 -25.00 5.20
C LEU A 31 1.64 -24.30 6.26
N LEU A 32 1.07 -23.35 6.98
CA LEU A 32 1.78 -22.61 8.05
C LEU A 32 2.21 -23.51 9.22
N ALA A 33 1.57 -24.65 9.42
CA ALA A 33 1.97 -25.65 10.41
C ALA A 33 3.22 -26.46 9.98
N GLN A 34 3.66 -26.33 8.73
CA GLN A 34 4.86 -27.01 8.24
C GLN A 34 6.12 -26.23 8.63
N ARG A 35 7.27 -26.94 8.65
CA ARG A 35 8.56 -26.32 8.91
C ARG A 35 9.16 -25.74 7.65
N PHE A 36 9.47 -24.44 7.70
CA PHE A 36 10.14 -23.70 6.62
C PHE A 36 11.40 -23.01 7.13
N ASP A 37 12.35 -22.78 6.24
CA ASP A 37 13.55 -21.99 6.53
C ASP A 37 13.28 -20.47 6.48
N HIS A 38 12.23 -20.04 5.77
CA HIS A 38 11.76 -18.66 5.69
C HIS A 38 10.30 -18.62 5.24
N ILE A 39 9.52 -17.67 5.75
CA ILE A 39 8.16 -17.39 5.28
C ILE A 39 8.11 -15.96 4.76
N PHE A 40 7.69 -15.79 3.51
CA PHE A 40 7.38 -14.50 2.91
C PHE A 40 5.86 -14.37 2.73
N TYR A 41 5.30 -13.31 3.29
CA TYR A 41 3.86 -13.07 3.24
C TYR A 41 3.57 -11.65 2.75
N THR A 42 2.63 -11.51 1.81
CA THR A 42 2.05 -10.24 1.38
C THR A 42 0.55 -10.24 1.65
N GLY A 43 0.04 -9.21 2.33
CA GLY A 43 -1.38 -9.06 2.64
C GLY A 43 -1.63 -8.06 3.78
N ASN A 44 -2.73 -8.23 4.50
CA ASN A 44 -3.06 -7.33 5.60
C ASN A 44 -2.35 -7.69 6.92
N GLY A 45 -2.22 -6.72 7.82
CA GLY A 45 -1.54 -6.89 9.10
C GLY A 45 -2.19 -7.90 10.04
N GLN A 46 -3.51 -8.13 9.94
CA GLN A 46 -4.19 -9.14 10.76
C GLN A 46 -3.69 -10.55 10.43
N VAL A 47 -3.62 -10.90 9.15
CA VAL A 47 -3.08 -12.19 8.70
C VAL A 47 -1.57 -12.25 8.90
N GLY A 48 -0.84 -11.14 8.70
CA GLY A 48 0.59 -11.05 9.00
C GLY A 48 0.93 -11.49 10.42
N ARG A 49 0.13 -11.07 11.40
CA ARG A 49 0.28 -11.52 12.81
C ARG A 49 0.01 -13.01 13.01
N ILE A 50 -0.91 -13.60 12.24
CA ILE A 50 -1.15 -15.06 12.26
C ILE A 50 0.08 -15.78 11.71
N VAL A 51 0.63 -15.31 10.60
CA VAL A 51 1.86 -15.87 10.01
C VAL A 51 3.03 -15.79 10.99
N MET A 52 3.24 -14.65 11.66
CA MET A 52 4.30 -14.50 12.66
C MET A 52 4.14 -15.50 13.83
N ARG A 53 2.93 -15.66 14.35
CA ARG A 53 2.68 -16.62 15.44
C ARG A 53 2.98 -18.06 15.01
N ALA A 54 2.55 -18.45 13.81
CA ALA A 54 2.84 -19.77 13.27
C ALA A 54 4.34 -19.99 13.03
N ALA A 55 5.05 -19.00 12.52
CA ALA A 55 6.48 -19.04 12.29
C ALA A 55 7.28 -19.19 13.60
N ALA A 56 6.80 -18.57 14.69
CA ALA A 56 7.45 -18.63 16.00
C ALA A 56 7.56 -20.06 16.56
N GLU A 57 6.62 -20.96 16.25
CA GLU A 57 6.64 -22.36 16.68
C GLU A 57 7.88 -23.11 16.17
N ASN A 58 8.43 -22.70 15.03
CA ASN A 58 9.60 -23.30 14.41
C ASN A 58 10.82 -22.38 14.38
N LEU A 59 10.77 -21.20 15.01
CA LEU A 59 11.78 -20.14 14.92
C LEU A 59 12.08 -19.75 13.47
N THR A 60 11.09 -19.81 12.60
CA THR A 60 11.22 -19.49 11.18
C THR A 60 11.26 -17.98 10.97
N PRO A 61 12.30 -17.43 10.34
CA PRO A 61 12.34 -16.02 9.95
C PRO A 61 11.17 -15.66 9.01
N VAL A 62 10.66 -14.43 9.15
CA VAL A 62 9.57 -13.95 8.30
C VAL A 62 9.94 -12.64 7.60
N THR A 63 9.44 -12.47 6.38
CA THR A 63 9.33 -11.18 5.70
C THR A 63 7.86 -10.89 5.49
N LEU A 64 7.39 -9.75 5.98
CA LEU A 64 5.99 -9.36 5.93
C LEU A 64 5.85 -8.09 5.10
N GLU A 65 5.13 -8.19 4.00
CA GLU A 65 4.71 -7.09 3.17
C GLU A 65 3.25 -6.80 3.46
N LEU A 66 3.03 -5.75 4.20
CA LEU A 66 1.70 -5.35 4.64
C LEU A 66 1.28 -4.07 3.89
N GLY A 67 0.36 -3.33 4.41
CA GLY A 67 -0.10 -2.10 3.78
C GLY A 67 0.12 -0.90 4.69
N GLY A 68 -0.87 -0.06 4.73
CA GLY A 68 -0.89 1.12 5.58
C GLY A 68 -1.42 2.33 4.82
N LYS A 69 -1.61 3.43 5.57
CA LYS A 69 -2.13 4.67 5.00
C LYS A 69 -0.97 5.53 4.48
N SER A 70 -0.60 5.32 3.22
CA SER A 70 0.50 6.04 2.56
C SER A 70 0.15 7.52 2.32
N PRO A 71 0.71 8.48 3.09
CA PRO A 71 0.43 9.91 2.93
C PRO A 71 1.10 10.48 1.71
N VAL A 72 0.51 11.55 1.18
CA VAL A 72 1.11 12.44 0.21
C VAL A 72 1.15 13.85 0.77
N PHE A 73 2.32 14.42 0.96
CA PHE A 73 2.44 15.84 1.28
C PHE A 73 2.56 16.64 -0.02
N VAL A 74 1.73 17.66 -0.19
CA VAL A 74 1.81 18.60 -1.32
C VAL A 74 2.13 19.99 -0.78
N ASP A 75 3.32 20.47 -1.11
CA ASP A 75 3.85 21.77 -0.68
C ASP A 75 3.26 22.90 -1.51
N ARG A 76 3.21 24.10 -0.93
CA ARG A 76 2.78 25.32 -1.63
C ARG A 76 3.69 25.63 -2.82
N GLY A 77 3.11 26.19 -3.86
CA GLY A 77 3.86 26.65 -5.03
C GLY A 77 4.32 25.55 -5.97
N THR A 78 3.92 24.31 -5.76
CA THR A 78 4.14 23.22 -6.70
C THR A 78 3.23 23.37 -7.92
N ASP A 79 3.66 22.83 -9.07
CA ASP A 79 2.80 22.74 -10.26
C ASP A 79 1.69 21.72 -10.04
N LEU A 80 0.50 22.21 -9.68
CA LEU A 80 -0.65 21.38 -9.32
C LEU A 80 -1.21 20.57 -10.51
N GLY A 81 -0.98 20.98 -11.75
CA GLY A 81 -1.31 20.17 -12.93
C GLY A 81 -0.48 18.89 -12.97
N THR A 82 0.83 19.01 -12.81
CA THR A 82 1.74 17.86 -12.71
C THR A 82 1.45 17.02 -11.46
N VAL A 83 1.19 17.64 -10.32
CA VAL A 83 0.84 16.93 -9.06
C VAL A 83 -0.42 16.10 -9.27
N ALA A 84 -1.49 16.71 -9.78
CA ALA A 84 -2.78 16.03 -10.00
C ALA A 84 -2.64 14.86 -10.97
N ALA A 85 -1.91 15.03 -12.08
CA ALA A 85 -1.71 13.98 -13.08
C ALA A 85 -0.97 12.76 -12.47
N ARG A 86 0.14 13.00 -11.76
CA ARG A 86 0.94 11.93 -11.13
C ARG A 86 0.20 11.27 -9.97
N LEU A 87 -0.49 12.06 -9.18
CA LEU A 87 -1.27 11.57 -8.04
C LEU A 87 -2.46 10.73 -8.50
N ALA A 88 -3.23 11.20 -9.50
CA ALA A 88 -4.35 10.47 -10.05
C ALA A 88 -3.92 9.15 -10.69
N ALA A 89 -2.86 9.15 -11.51
CA ALA A 89 -2.32 7.93 -12.10
C ALA A 89 -1.91 6.91 -11.04
N ALA A 90 -1.21 7.32 -9.98
CA ALA A 90 -0.76 6.45 -8.91
C ALA A 90 -1.91 5.97 -8.01
N LYS A 91 -2.86 6.86 -7.69
CA LYS A 91 -3.99 6.53 -6.80
C LYS A 91 -5.00 5.62 -7.44
N PHE A 92 -5.39 5.89 -8.69
CA PHE A 92 -6.52 5.21 -9.32
C PHE A 92 -6.11 4.01 -10.19
N MET A 93 -4.82 3.75 -10.36
CA MET A 93 -4.31 2.51 -10.91
C MET A 93 -4.90 1.32 -10.13
N ASN A 94 -5.38 0.30 -10.84
CA ASN A 94 -6.06 -0.87 -10.24
C ASN A 94 -7.22 -0.49 -9.30
N ALA A 95 -7.92 0.62 -9.57
CA ALA A 95 -8.96 1.20 -8.70
C ALA A 95 -8.46 1.44 -7.26
N GLY A 96 -7.21 1.84 -7.07
CA GLY A 96 -6.61 2.13 -5.77
C GLY A 96 -6.28 0.90 -4.91
N GLN A 97 -6.41 -0.29 -5.43
CA GLN A 97 -6.16 -1.55 -4.72
C GLN A 97 -4.69 -1.94 -4.83
N THR A 98 -3.82 -1.10 -4.27
CA THR A 98 -2.36 -1.25 -4.28
C THR A 98 -1.81 -0.80 -2.92
N CYS A 99 -0.95 -1.60 -2.31
CA CYS A 99 -0.42 -1.38 -0.96
C CYS A 99 0.37 -0.06 -0.78
N VAL A 100 0.89 0.47 -1.87
CA VAL A 100 1.60 1.77 -1.92
C VAL A 100 0.79 2.86 -2.63
N ALA A 101 -0.50 2.63 -2.91
CA ALA A 101 -1.33 3.69 -3.48
C ALA A 101 -1.36 4.89 -2.52
N PRO A 102 -1.27 6.12 -3.03
CA PRO A 102 -1.58 7.30 -2.23
C PRO A 102 -2.89 7.12 -1.47
N ASP A 103 -2.85 7.18 -0.14
CA ASP A 103 -4.04 6.87 0.66
C ASP A 103 -4.79 8.14 1.07
N TYR A 104 -4.06 9.21 1.38
CA TYR A 104 -4.59 10.54 1.64
C TYR A 104 -3.56 11.62 1.29
N VAL A 105 -4.03 12.86 1.12
CA VAL A 105 -3.19 14.03 0.85
C VAL A 105 -3.21 14.97 2.04
N LEU A 106 -2.04 15.48 2.42
CA LEU A 106 -1.84 16.58 3.37
C LEU A 106 -1.39 17.82 2.61
N THR A 107 -2.09 18.91 2.75
CA THR A 107 -1.73 20.19 2.12
C THR A 107 -2.44 21.35 2.80
N ASP A 108 -1.97 22.57 2.57
CA ASP A 108 -2.65 23.76 3.10
C ASP A 108 -4.00 24.03 2.41
N PRO A 109 -4.90 24.79 3.08
CA PRO A 109 -6.26 24.99 2.58
C PRO A 109 -6.36 25.67 1.20
N GLN A 110 -5.39 26.52 0.84
CA GLN A 110 -5.40 27.15 -0.49
C GLN A 110 -5.01 26.14 -1.57
N THR A 111 -3.90 25.43 -1.34
CA THR A 111 -3.41 24.38 -2.24
C THR A 111 -4.46 23.26 -2.39
N ALA A 112 -5.18 22.91 -1.31
CA ALA A 112 -6.26 21.92 -1.36
C ALA A 112 -7.34 22.30 -2.37
N ARG A 113 -7.89 23.53 -2.29
CA ARG A 113 -8.93 24.03 -3.19
C ARG A 113 -8.49 24.08 -4.66
N GLU A 114 -7.23 24.39 -4.92
CA GLU A 114 -6.68 24.40 -6.28
C GLU A 114 -6.45 22.95 -6.79
N LEU A 115 -5.96 22.05 -5.93
CA LEU A 115 -5.76 20.64 -6.25
C LEU A 115 -7.07 19.89 -6.49
N GLU A 116 -8.16 20.23 -5.79
CA GLU A 116 -9.50 19.69 -6.06
C GLU A 116 -9.90 19.87 -7.53
N LYS A 117 -9.71 21.08 -8.06
CA LYS A 117 -10.05 21.40 -9.46
C LYS A 117 -9.17 20.62 -10.43
N ALA A 118 -7.85 20.64 -10.20
CA ALA A 118 -6.91 19.95 -11.05
C ALA A 118 -7.17 18.42 -11.08
N LEU A 119 -7.47 17.81 -9.94
CA LEU A 119 -7.81 16.38 -9.86
C LEU A 119 -9.11 16.06 -10.60
N ALA A 120 -10.15 16.91 -10.49
CA ALA A 120 -11.40 16.67 -11.20
C ALA A 120 -11.23 16.76 -12.73
N GLU A 121 -10.38 17.66 -13.23
CA GLU A 121 -10.04 17.77 -14.66
C GLU A 121 -9.25 16.54 -15.12
N VAL A 122 -8.18 16.19 -14.44
CA VAL A 122 -7.33 15.04 -14.79
C VAL A 122 -8.10 13.72 -14.77
N LEU A 123 -8.99 13.50 -13.81
CA LEU A 123 -9.79 12.27 -13.76
C LEU A 123 -10.76 12.16 -14.93
N ARG A 124 -11.29 13.28 -15.40
CA ARG A 124 -12.13 13.33 -16.61
C ARG A 124 -11.32 13.01 -17.87
N ASP A 125 -10.08 13.52 -17.93
CA ASP A 125 -9.18 13.25 -19.06
C ASP A 125 -8.71 11.80 -19.09
N LEU A 126 -8.43 11.20 -17.93
CA LEU A 126 -7.97 9.82 -17.81
C LEU A 126 -9.07 8.78 -18.09
N TYR A 127 -10.29 9.01 -17.61
CA TYR A 127 -11.34 7.98 -17.61
C TYR A 127 -12.60 8.38 -18.37
N GLY A 128 -12.64 9.57 -18.95
CA GLY A 128 -13.78 10.10 -19.68
C GLY A 128 -14.89 10.63 -18.77
N GLN A 129 -16.02 10.97 -19.40
CA GLN A 129 -17.22 11.50 -18.69
C GLN A 129 -17.90 10.41 -17.85
N ASP A 130 -17.81 9.16 -18.26
CA ASP A 130 -18.33 8.00 -17.53
C ASP A 130 -17.22 6.98 -17.30
N PRO A 131 -16.52 7.07 -16.14
CA PRO A 131 -15.46 6.11 -15.78
C PRO A 131 -15.95 4.67 -15.67
N ALA A 132 -17.27 4.42 -15.51
CA ALA A 132 -17.83 3.08 -15.47
C ALA A 132 -17.69 2.34 -16.79
N GLU A 133 -17.65 3.07 -17.90
CA GLU A 133 -17.49 2.53 -19.26
C GLU A 133 -16.04 2.62 -19.77
N SER A 134 -15.13 3.22 -19.00
CA SER A 134 -13.72 3.29 -19.37
C SER A 134 -13.08 1.90 -19.38
N PRO A 135 -12.38 1.48 -20.45
CA PRO A 135 -11.65 0.21 -20.51
C PRO A 135 -10.43 0.19 -19.59
N ASP A 136 -9.93 1.38 -19.21
CA ASP A 136 -8.71 1.54 -18.40
C ASP A 136 -9.01 1.62 -16.90
N TYR A 137 -10.29 1.56 -16.49
CA TYR A 137 -10.66 1.66 -15.09
C TYR A 137 -11.09 0.31 -14.48
N GLY A 138 -10.43 -0.07 -13.40
CA GLY A 138 -10.63 -1.36 -12.70
C GLY A 138 -11.96 -1.47 -11.94
N ARG A 139 -12.16 -2.64 -11.31
CA ARG A 139 -13.30 -2.94 -10.45
C ARG A 139 -12.81 -3.41 -9.08
N ILE A 140 -13.65 -3.27 -8.07
CA ILE A 140 -13.34 -3.75 -6.72
C ILE A 140 -13.33 -5.28 -6.73
N VAL A 141 -12.34 -5.87 -6.07
CA VAL A 141 -12.04 -7.31 -6.14
C VAL A 141 -13.21 -8.20 -5.73
N ASN A 142 -13.98 -7.80 -4.70
CA ASN A 142 -15.15 -8.54 -4.23
C ASN A 142 -16.19 -7.63 -3.57
N GLU A 143 -17.38 -8.18 -3.29
CA GLU A 143 -18.50 -7.44 -2.71
C GLU A 143 -18.23 -6.97 -1.28
N ARG A 144 -17.52 -7.74 -0.46
CA ARG A 144 -17.16 -7.33 0.91
C ARG A 144 -16.34 -6.04 0.92
N HIS A 145 -15.34 -5.94 0.04
CA HIS A 145 -14.54 -4.73 -0.10
C HIS A 145 -15.33 -3.58 -0.73
N PHE A 146 -16.24 -3.88 -1.66
CA PHE A 146 -17.15 -2.88 -2.19
C PHE A 146 -18.03 -2.28 -1.09
N ASP A 147 -18.65 -3.10 -0.24
CA ASP A 147 -19.52 -2.65 0.84
C ASP A 147 -18.74 -1.82 1.87
N ARG A 148 -17.52 -2.25 2.25
CA ARG A 148 -16.62 -1.49 3.12
C ARG A 148 -16.28 -0.11 2.54
N LEU A 149 -15.83 -0.06 1.29
CA LEU A 149 -15.47 1.18 0.61
C LEU A 149 -16.67 2.11 0.42
N SER A 150 -17.84 1.54 0.14
CA SER A 150 -19.07 2.32 0.02
C SER A 150 -19.42 3.08 1.29
N GLY A 151 -19.11 2.49 2.46
CA GLY A 151 -19.29 3.16 3.77
C GLY A 151 -18.30 4.28 4.04
N LEU A 152 -17.21 4.40 3.28
CA LEU A 152 -16.20 5.46 3.44
C LEU A 152 -16.51 6.72 2.61
N LEU A 153 -17.41 6.64 1.64
CA LEU A 153 -17.70 7.76 0.72
C LEU A 153 -18.32 8.98 1.42
N ASP A 154 -18.97 8.77 2.55
CA ASP A 154 -19.62 9.84 3.32
C ASP A 154 -18.67 10.52 4.34
N SER A 155 -17.35 10.26 4.25
CA SER A 155 -16.35 10.77 5.18
C SER A 155 -15.91 12.23 4.94
N GLY A 156 -16.45 12.88 3.93
CA GLY A 156 -16.14 14.26 3.55
C GLY A 156 -17.01 14.75 2.40
N ARG A 157 -16.77 15.97 1.94
CA ARG A 157 -17.45 16.55 0.78
C ARG A 157 -16.90 15.92 -0.52
N THR A 158 -17.77 15.31 -1.31
CA THR A 158 -17.36 14.78 -2.62
C THR A 158 -17.05 15.92 -3.60
N VAL A 159 -15.81 15.96 -4.10
CA VAL A 159 -15.35 16.88 -5.14
C VAL A 159 -15.71 16.34 -6.51
N THR A 160 -15.39 15.08 -6.75
CA THR A 160 -15.69 14.36 -8.01
C THR A 160 -15.87 12.87 -7.69
N GLY A 161 -16.57 12.13 -8.52
CA GLY A 161 -16.85 10.72 -8.32
C GLY A 161 -18.07 10.46 -7.43
N GLY A 162 -17.95 9.57 -6.45
CA GLY A 162 -19.00 9.22 -5.48
C GLY A 162 -20.05 8.23 -5.99
N THR A 163 -20.16 8.00 -7.30
CA THR A 163 -21.10 7.02 -7.85
C THR A 163 -20.61 5.60 -7.65
N ARG A 164 -21.56 4.67 -7.45
CA ARG A 164 -21.26 3.28 -7.19
C ARG A 164 -22.32 2.34 -7.73
N ASP A 165 -21.89 1.17 -8.17
CA ASP A 165 -22.76 0.07 -8.63
C ASP A 165 -22.27 -1.25 -8.04
N ARG A 166 -23.05 -1.81 -7.10
CA ARG A 166 -22.69 -3.03 -6.40
C ARG A 166 -22.65 -4.25 -7.33
N ALA A 167 -23.58 -4.34 -8.27
CA ALA A 167 -23.65 -5.48 -9.19
C ALA A 167 -22.42 -5.54 -10.11
N ARG A 168 -21.88 -4.38 -10.48
CA ARG A 168 -20.66 -4.24 -11.28
C ARG A 168 -19.39 -4.15 -10.41
N ARG A 169 -19.52 -4.12 -9.08
CA ARG A 169 -18.42 -3.83 -8.13
C ARG A 169 -17.66 -2.56 -8.50
N TYR A 170 -18.38 -1.58 -8.99
CA TYR A 170 -17.86 -0.31 -9.45
C TYR A 170 -18.00 0.76 -8.37
N ILE A 171 -16.92 1.47 -8.10
CA ILE A 171 -16.89 2.74 -7.37
C ILE A 171 -16.11 3.71 -8.24
N ALA A 172 -16.69 4.86 -8.54
CA ALA A 172 -16.03 5.89 -9.34
C ALA A 172 -14.71 6.36 -8.67
N PRO A 173 -13.72 6.79 -9.45
CA PRO A 173 -12.58 7.51 -8.89
C PRO A 173 -13.09 8.73 -8.14
N THR A 174 -12.89 8.75 -6.82
CA THR A 174 -13.54 9.70 -5.91
C THR A 174 -12.50 10.51 -5.16
N VAL A 175 -12.67 11.83 -5.17
CA VAL A 175 -11.89 12.77 -4.34
C VAL A 175 -12.81 13.35 -3.28
N LEU A 176 -12.39 13.30 -2.02
CA LEU A 176 -13.09 13.86 -0.88
C LEU A 176 -12.31 15.06 -0.33
N ALA A 177 -12.98 16.17 -0.11
CA ALA A 177 -12.47 17.35 0.59
C ALA A 177 -13.13 17.50 1.97
N GLU A 178 -12.60 18.42 2.78
CA GLU A 178 -13.13 18.70 4.13
C GLU A 178 -13.19 17.42 5.00
N VAL A 179 -12.17 16.58 4.86
CA VAL A 179 -12.08 15.31 5.59
C VAL A 179 -11.48 15.55 6.97
N ALA A 180 -12.25 15.23 8.02
CA ALA A 180 -11.75 15.31 9.39
C ALA A 180 -10.67 14.24 9.67
N PRO A 181 -9.63 14.56 10.46
CA PRO A 181 -8.53 13.63 10.77
C PRO A 181 -8.95 12.32 11.44
N ASP A 182 -10.10 12.28 12.07
CA ASP A 182 -10.68 11.15 12.79
C ASP A 182 -11.88 10.50 12.06
N SER A 183 -12.16 10.93 10.82
CA SER A 183 -13.24 10.36 10.02
C SER A 183 -12.98 8.89 9.64
N PRO A 184 -14.02 8.10 9.34
CA PRO A 184 -13.89 6.68 9.03
C PRO A 184 -12.87 6.37 7.92
N VAL A 185 -12.77 7.22 6.88
CA VAL A 185 -11.81 7.04 5.78
C VAL A 185 -10.35 7.19 6.25
N MET A 186 -10.12 7.80 7.41
CA MET A 186 -8.79 7.97 8.00
C MET A 186 -8.42 6.87 9.01
N GLY A 187 -9.36 5.98 9.37
CA GLY A 187 -9.16 4.96 10.41
C GLY A 187 -8.40 3.71 9.96
N GLU A 188 -8.46 3.36 8.67
CA GLU A 188 -7.78 2.19 8.10
C GLU A 188 -7.27 2.47 6.68
N GLU A 189 -6.42 1.58 6.15
CA GLU A 189 -6.01 1.62 4.75
C GLU A 189 -7.22 1.55 3.83
N ILE A 190 -7.35 2.49 2.89
CA ILE A 190 -8.50 2.55 2.01
C ILE A 190 -8.50 1.36 1.05
N PHE A 191 -7.38 1.07 0.40
CA PHE A 191 -7.25 0.01 -0.61
C PHE A 191 -8.39 0.04 -1.62
N GLY A 192 -8.62 1.24 -2.17
CA GLY A 192 -9.75 1.54 -3.04
C GLY A 192 -9.67 2.94 -3.65
N PRO A 193 -10.62 3.29 -4.55
CA PRO A 193 -10.55 4.48 -5.38
C PRO A 193 -11.10 5.74 -4.68
N ILE A 194 -10.73 5.97 -3.44
CA ILE A 194 -11.14 7.15 -2.67
C ILE A 194 -9.88 7.89 -2.21
N LEU A 195 -9.76 9.17 -2.56
CA LEU A 195 -8.64 10.02 -2.18
C LEU A 195 -9.14 11.18 -1.31
N PRO A 196 -8.97 11.09 0.01
CA PRO A 196 -9.26 12.19 0.92
C PRO A 196 -8.16 13.25 0.88
N LEU A 197 -8.57 14.52 0.87
CA LEU A 197 -7.72 15.68 1.10
C LEU A 197 -7.92 16.15 2.53
N VAL A 198 -6.85 16.18 3.30
CA VAL A 198 -6.82 16.61 4.70
C VAL A 198 -6.02 17.91 4.76
N GLU A 199 -6.64 18.96 5.27
CA GLU A 199 -5.99 20.26 5.40
C GLU A 199 -5.07 20.28 6.63
N VAL A 200 -3.88 20.84 6.44
CA VAL A 200 -2.88 21.12 7.48
C VAL A 200 -2.37 22.55 7.29
N ALA A 201 -2.01 23.20 8.38
CA ALA A 201 -1.55 24.59 8.31
C ALA A 201 -0.20 24.73 7.60
N ASP A 202 0.70 23.78 7.83
CA ASP A 202 2.09 23.82 7.34
C ASP A 202 2.77 22.43 7.41
N LEU A 203 4.07 22.41 7.11
CA LEU A 203 4.91 21.21 7.18
C LEU A 203 5.04 20.64 8.61
N ASP A 204 5.01 21.49 9.64
CA ASP A 204 5.15 21.05 11.03
C ASP A 204 3.94 20.21 11.43
N GLU A 205 2.75 20.69 11.11
CA GLU A 205 1.51 19.95 11.35
C GLU A 205 1.44 18.68 10.48
N ALA A 206 1.87 18.74 9.22
CA ALA A 206 1.93 17.55 8.36
C ALA A 206 2.85 16.46 8.94
N ILE A 207 4.04 16.83 9.42
CA ILE A 207 4.99 15.90 10.04
C ILE A 207 4.41 15.32 11.34
N ALA A 208 3.80 16.16 12.18
CA ALA A 208 3.13 15.71 13.39
C ALA A 208 2.01 14.71 13.07
N PHE A 209 1.17 15.05 12.09
CA PHE A 209 0.08 14.20 11.62
C PHE A 209 0.55 12.81 11.15
N ILE A 210 1.66 12.76 10.42
CA ILE A 210 2.27 11.50 9.96
C ILE A 210 2.83 10.69 11.14
N ARG A 211 3.50 11.35 12.08
CA ARG A 211 4.14 10.71 13.23
C ARG A 211 3.17 10.14 14.26
N ASP A 212 2.00 10.73 14.37
CA ASP A 212 0.94 10.29 15.29
C ASP A 212 0.19 9.04 14.79
N ARG A 213 0.55 8.55 13.61
CA ARG A 213 -0.07 7.38 12.97
C ARG A 213 0.93 6.24 12.78
N ASP A 214 0.38 5.06 12.49
CA ASP A 214 1.19 3.90 12.16
C ASP A 214 2.07 4.18 10.93
N LYS A 215 3.29 3.66 10.98
CA LYS A 215 4.29 3.85 9.92
C LYS A 215 3.82 3.20 8.63
N PRO A 216 3.61 3.99 7.55
CA PRO A 216 3.09 3.48 6.29
C PRO A 216 4.15 2.73 5.49
N LEU A 217 3.71 1.94 4.51
CA LEU A 217 4.61 1.30 3.55
C LEU A 217 5.30 2.33 2.65
N ALA A 218 4.60 3.39 2.26
CA ALA A 218 5.19 4.48 1.49
C ALA A 218 4.77 5.85 2.01
N LEU A 219 5.65 6.84 1.85
CA LEU A 219 5.40 8.27 2.02
C LEU A 219 5.76 8.98 0.72
N TYR A 220 4.94 9.91 0.30
CA TYR A 220 5.16 10.70 -0.91
C TYR A 220 5.18 12.18 -0.61
N ALA A 221 5.96 12.94 -1.37
CA ALA A 221 5.92 14.40 -1.27
C ALA A 221 6.16 15.07 -2.62
N PHE A 222 5.40 16.12 -2.86
CA PHE A 222 5.62 17.06 -3.96
C PHE A 222 6.09 18.38 -3.36
N THR A 223 7.35 18.71 -3.57
CA THR A 223 8.00 19.92 -3.08
C THR A 223 9.26 20.24 -3.87
N GLU A 224 9.51 21.51 -4.10
CA GLU A 224 10.77 22.00 -4.65
C GLU A 224 11.76 22.42 -3.54
N SER A 225 11.30 22.49 -2.28
CA SER A 225 12.10 22.88 -1.13
C SER A 225 13.02 21.76 -0.66
N GLN A 226 14.32 21.96 -0.71
CA GLN A 226 15.30 21.02 -0.16
C GLN A 226 15.12 20.86 1.37
N THR A 227 14.80 21.95 2.07
CA THR A 227 14.53 21.90 3.51
C THR A 227 13.33 20.99 3.83
N THR A 228 12.26 21.08 3.06
CA THR A 228 11.09 20.20 3.20
C THR A 228 11.47 18.72 2.96
N ARG A 229 12.26 18.46 1.90
CA ARG A 229 12.77 17.11 1.61
C ARG A 229 13.60 16.55 2.77
N ASP A 230 14.53 17.34 3.28
CA ASP A 230 15.41 16.95 4.38
C ASP A 230 14.64 16.68 5.66
N ARG A 231 13.64 17.50 5.97
CA ARG A 231 12.79 17.36 7.14
C ARG A 231 11.93 16.11 7.07
N LEU A 232 11.21 15.91 5.96
CA LEU A 232 10.42 14.69 5.76
C LEU A 232 11.28 13.43 5.87
N THR A 233 12.49 13.45 5.30
CA THR A 233 13.42 12.31 5.36
C THR A 233 13.87 11.99 6.78
N ARG A 234 14.14 13.00 7.60
CA ARG A 234 14.71 12.82 8.95
C ARG A 234 13.67 12.69 10.06
N GLU A 235 12.52 13.35 9.90
CA GLU A 235 11.54 13.51 10.97
C GLU A 235 10.36 12.54 10.85
N THR A 236 10.24 11.80 9.72
CA THR A 236 9.19 10.78 9.51
C THR A 236 9.77 9.37 9.36
N SER A 237 8.91 8.36 9.44
CA SER A 237 9.30 6.97 9.22
C SER A 237 8.28 6.27 8.33
N SER A 238 8.78 5.59 7.28
CA SER A 238 7.98 4.79 6.33
C SER A 238 8.84 3.68 5.75
N GLY A 239 8.25 2.70 5.09
CA GLY A 239 9.01 1.71 4.33
C GLY A 239 9.82 2.32 3.20
N GLY A 240 9.22 3.23 2.44
CA GLY A 240 9.88 4.02 1.39
C GLY A 240 9.41 5.46 1.39
N LEU A 241 10.26 6.37 0.90
CA LEU A 241 9.92 7.78 0.67
C LEU A 241 10.28 8.16 -0.77
N ALA A 242 9.31 8.73 -1.50
CA ALA A 242 9.54 9.17 -2.87
C ALA A 242 9.06 10.62 -3.09
N PHE A 243 9.90 11.41 -3.75
CA PHE A 243 9.61 12.79 -4.10
C PHE A 243 9.19 12.92 -5.55
N GLY A 244 8.09 13.61 -5.79
CA GLY A 244 7.60 14.00 -7.10
C GLY A 244 6.97 12.90 -7.97
N LEU A 245 7.15 11.62 -7.64
CA LEU A 245 6.56 10.52 -8.41
C LEU A 245 6.14 9.36 -7.49
N PRO A 246 4.86 9.29 -7.10
CA PRO A 246 4.35 8.20 -6.29
C PRO A 246 4.47 6.84 -7.00
N VAL A 247 4.60 5.76 -6.22
CA VAL A 247 4.70 4.36 -6.65
C VAL A 247 6.00 4.01 -7.39
N ALA A 248 6.62 4.94 -8.11
CA ALA A 248 7.77 4.66 -8.99
C ALA A 248 9.00 4.07 -8.28
N HIS A 249 9.17 4.28 -6.98
CA HIS A 249 10.27 3.68 -6.21
C HIS A 249 10.29 2.14 -6.26
N LEU A 250 9.14 1.50 -6.53
CA LEU A 250 9.03 0.05 -6.73
C LEU A 250 9.79 -0.45 -7.96
N THR A 251 9.97 0.40 -8.98
CA THR A 251 10.60 0.01 -10.25
C THR A 251 12.12 0.13 -10.22
N VAL A 252 12.68 0.70 -9.13
CA VAL A 252 14.11 0.90 -8.96
C VAL A 252 14.70 -0.28 -8.20
N SER A 253 15.31 -1.22 -8.92
CA SER A 253 15.85 -2.48 -8.36
C SER A 253 16.94 -2.28 -7.31
N ASP A 254 17.64 -1.14 -7.33
CA ASP A 254 18.71 -0.82 -6.37
C ASP A 254 18.19 -0.25 -5.04
N LEU A 255 16.88 0.03 -4.94
CA LEU A 255 16.26 0.43 -3.70
C LEU A 255 15.65 -0.80 -2.98
N PRO A 256 15.80 -0.88 -1.64
CA PRO A 256 15.07 -1.87 -0.87
C PRO A 256 13.57 -1.56 -0.91
N PHE A 257 12.75 -2.61 -0.97
CA PHE A 257 11.32 -2.49 -0.78
C PHE A 257 10.89 -3.32 0.42
N GLY A 258 10.14 -2.71 1.34
CA GLY A 258 9.66 -3.36 2.55
C GLY A 258 9.11 -2.35 3.54
N GLY A 259 8.24 -2.82 4.43
CA GLY A 259 7.58 -2.01 5.44
C GLY A 259 8.38 -1.87 6.74
N VAL A 260 7.83 -1.07 7.65
CA VAL A 260 8.35 -0.85 9.00
C VAL A 260 7.20 -0.74 10.01
N GLY A 261 7.27 -1.46 11.13
CA GLY A 261 6.18 -1.49 12.11
C GLY A 261 4.91 -2.15 11.55
N GLU A 262 3.79 -1.44 11.54
CA GLU A 262 2.51 -1.97 11.04
C GLU A 262 2.50 -2.21 9.53
N SER A 263 3.38 -1.58 8.75
CA SER A 263 3.48 -1.81 7.31
C SER A 263 4.34 -3.02 6.93
N GLY A 264 5.03 -3.66 7.87
CA GLY A 264 5.75 -4.89 7.61
C GLY A 264 7.09 -5.02 8.30
N MET A 265 7.85 -6.06 7.93
CA MET A 265 9.22 -6.28 8.37
C MET A 265 10.02 -7.02 7.29
N GLY A 266 11.31 -6.72 7.26
CA GLY A 266 12.21 -7.17 6.21
C GLY A 266 12.14 -6.28 4.97
N SER A 267 13.03 -6.53 4.02
CA SER A 267 13.07 -5.82 2.75
C SER A 267 13.61 -6.73 1.65
N TYR A 268 13.20 -6.47 0.42
CA TYR A 268 13.60 -7.23 -0.76
C TYR A 268 13.67 -6.30 -1.97
N HIS A 269 13.70 -6.79 -3.15
CA HIS A 269 14.08 -6.25 -4.45
C HIS A 269 15.58 -6.30 -4.69
N GLY A 270 15.96 -6.57 -5.92
CA GLY A 270 17.35 -6.65 -6.36
C GLY A 270 18.24 -7.47 -5.41
N ARG A 271 19.37 -6.89 -5.02
CA ARG A 271 20.32 -7.54 -4.09
C ARG A 271 19.76 -7.81 -2.69
N TYR A 272 18.80 -7.00 -2.24
CA TYR A 272 18.18 -7.16 -0.92
C TYR A 272 17.40 -8.48 -0.82
N SER A 273 16.84 -8.97 -1.94
CA SER A 273 16.23 -10.31 -1.99
C SER A 273 17.25 -11.41 -1.71
N LEU A 274 18.46 -11.30 -2.26
CA LEU A 274 19.53 -12.27 -2.00
C LEU A 274 19.93 -12.26 -0.53
N ASP A 275 20.08 -11.08 0.08
CA ASP A 275 20.43 -10.95 1.48
C ASP A 275 19.32 -11.51 2.39
N THR A 276 18.05 -11.24 2.07
CA THR A 276 16.88 -11.65 2.88
C THR A 276 16.62 -13.17 2.80
N PHE A 277 16.75 -13.77 1.62
CA PHE A 277 16.42 -15.18 1.41
C PHE A 277 17.65 -16.10 1.42
N SER A 278 18.80 -15.61 1.90
CA SER A 278 20.06 -16.37 2.01
C SER A 278 20.58 -16.36 3.45
N HIS A 279 21.23 -17.46 3.83
CA HIS A 279 21.95 -17.53 5.10
C HIS A 279 23.46 -17.37 4.88
N ARG A 280 24.08 -16.40 5.56
CA ARG A 280 25.53 -16.21 5.54
C ARG A 280 26.18 -17.09 6.61
N LYS A 281 26.81 -18.19 6.19
CA LYS A 281 27.53 -19.10 7.08
C LYS A 281 28.95 -18.62 7.32
N ALA A 282 29.31 -18.42 8.59
CA ALA A 282 30.70 -18.17 8.95
C ALA A 282 31.50 -19.49 8.86
N VAL A 283 32.66 -19.47 8.21
CA VAL A 283 33.58 -20.62 8.12
C VAL A 283 34.95 -20.12 8.54
N LEU A 284 35.51 -20.72 9.60
CA LEU A 284 36.89 -20.55 9.99
C LEU A 284 37.64 -21.82 9.62
N ASP A 285 38.65 -21.68 8.79
CA ASP A 285 39.60 -22.75 8.46
C ASP A 285 40.97 -22.35 9.03
N LYS A 286 41.50 -23.18 9.95
CA LYS A 286 42.83 -22.99 10.52
C LYS A 286 43.60 -24.31 10.36
N PRO A 287 44.77 -24.27 9.66
CA PRO A 287 45.64 -25.45 9.56
C PRO A 287 46.01 -26.04 10.92
N LEU A 288 46.16 -27.34 11.00
CA LEU A 288 46.50 -28.05 12.22
C LEU A 288 47.99 -27.99 12.59
N GLY A 289 48.82 -27.48 11.69
CA GLY A 289 50.25 -27.29 11.86
C GLY A 289 50.78 -26.02 11.26
#